data_a6b107051e4097876bd22eee22681e9f
#
_entry.id   a6b107051e4097876bd22eee22681e9f
#
_cell.length_a   1.000
_cell.length_b   1.000
_cell.length_c   1.000
_cell.angle_alpha   90.00
_cell.angle_beta   90.00
_cell.angle_gamma   90.00
#
_symmetry.space_group_name_H-M   'P 1'
#
loop_
_entity.id
_entity.type
_entity.pdbx_description
1 polymer ?
#
loop_
_entity_poly.entity_id
_entity_poly.type
_entity_poly.pdbx_seq_one_letter_code
_entity_poly.pdbx_strand_id
1 'polypeptide(L)'
;MWKETQVPGSVSEEELIRLVDTYSGILLGICRLTLGDAAMAQDIVQETFLRAWKKGGFRRESEKAWLIRVAMNLCHDYHRSRWWKHIDSKVPVDEVRISEPDPADRQILTLVNELPFRERQIVILYFWNGMTLDEIAQTVGTNRSAVFRGLEKAKKRLKLELEGG
;
A
#
# COMPACT_ATOMS: atom_id res chain seq x y z
N MET A 1 18.27 -32.69 4.34
CA MET A 1 18.68 -31.61 3.47
C MET A 1 17.56 -31.29 2.48
N TRP A 2 16.98 -30.11 2.61
CA TRP A 2 15.89 -29.66 1.80
C TRP A 2 16.37 -29.46 0.38
N LYS A 3 16.12 -30.40 -0.51
CA LYS A 3 16.09 -30.06 -1.92
C LYS A 3 14.76 -29.37 -2.16
N GLU A 4 14.84 -28.04 -2.28
CA GLU A 4 13.71 -27.25 -2.71
C GLU A 4 13.17 -27.83 -4.01
N THR A 5 11.97 -28.36 -3.96
CA THR A 5 11.17 -28.56 -5.12
C THR A 5 10.82 -27.16 -5.62
N GLN A 6 11.68 -26.60 -6.46
CA GLN A 6 11.34 -25.38 -7.18
C GLN A 6 10.11 -25.69 -8.02
N VAL A 7 8.99 -25.10 -7.64
CA VAL A 7 7.81 -25.07 -8.50
C VAL A 7 8.23 -24.38 -9.79
N PRO A 8 8.00 -24.98 -10.99
CA PRO A 8 8.35 -24.32 -12.23
C PRO A 8 7.75 -22.91 -12.28
N GLY A 9 8.60 -21.90 -12.48
CA GLY A 9 8.22 -20.50 -12.50
C GLY A 9 8.40 -19.74 -11.18
N SER A 10 8.68 -20.41 -10.06
CA SER A 10 8.94 -19.70 -8.80
C SER A 10 10.32 -19.03 -8.82
N VAL A 11 10.47 -17.94 -8.06
CA VAL A 11 11.79 -17.32 -7.86
C VAL A 11 12.64 -18.20 -6.96
N SER A 12 13.96 -18.12 -7.11
CA SER A 12 14.90 -18.77 -6.20
C SER A 12 14.82 -18.14 -4.80
N GLU A 13 15.29 -18.86 -3.79
CA GLU A 13 15.37 -18.34 -2.43
C GLU A 13 16.21 -17.07 -2.36
N GLU A 14 17.37 -17.05 -3.05
CA GLU A 14 18.23 -15.88 -3.12
C GLU A 14 17.53 -14.67 -3.72
N GLU A 15 16.78 -14.88 -4.78
CA GLU A 15 16.00 -13.82 -5.44
C GLU A 15 14.87 -13.32 -4.55
N LEU A 16 14.19 -14.20 -3.82
CA LEU A 16 13.17 -13.82 -2.85
C LEU A 16 13.76 -12.98 -1.72
N ILE A 17 14.92 -13.36 -1.19
CA ILE A 17 15.62 -12.59 -0.15
C ILE A 17 15.95 -11.20 -0.69
N ARG A 18 16.45 -11.10 -1.92
CA ARG A 18 16.74 -9.82 -2.57
C ARG A 18 15.50 -8.94 -2.67
N LEU A 19 14.37 -9.49 -3.09
CA LEU A 19 13.10 -8.75 -3.19
C LEU A 19 12.65 -8.25 -1.82
N VAL A 20 12.71 -9.11 -0.81
CA VAL A 20 12.34 -8.75 0.57
C VAL A 20 13.23 -7.63 1.08
N ASP A 21 14.56 -7.77 0.96
CA ASP A 21 15.51 -6.77 1.44
C ASP A 21 15.34 -5.43 0.73
N THR A 22 15.05 -5.46 -0.56
CA THR A 22 14.93 -4.24 -1.38
C THR A 22 13.61 -3.52 -1.14
N TYR A 23 12.49 -4.24 -1.03
CA TYR A 23 11.15 -3.66 -1.12
C TYR A 23 10.31 -3.73 0.15
N SER A 24 10.70 -4.50 1.16
CA SER A 24 9.88 -4.67 2.36
C SER A 24 9.59 -3.34 3.07
N GLY A 25 10.58 -2.47 3.17
CA GLY A 25 10.42 -1.16 3.80
C GLY A 25 9.41 -0.28 3.07
N ILE A 26 9.51 -0.23 1.75
CA ILE A 26 8.60 0.56 0.89
C ILE A 26 7.18 0.02 0.99
N LEU A 27 7.00 -1.29 0.85
CA LEU A 27 5.69 -1.92 0.91
C LEU A 27 5.05 -1.76 2.29
N LEU A 28 5.82 -1.95 3.34
CA LEU A 28 5.33 -1.80 4.71
C LEU A 28 4.88 -0.35 4.97
N GLY A 29 5.65 0.63 4.53
CA GLY A 29 5.29 2.04 4.63
C GLY A 29 4.00 2.37 3.91
N ILE A 30 3.86 1.92 2.66
CA ILE A 30 2.66 2.12 1.85
C ILE A 30 1.43 1.50 2.52
N CYS A 31 1.54 0.26 2.97
CA CYS A 31 0.42 -0.46 3.57
C CYS A 31 0.01 0.17 4.91
N ARG A 32 0.96 0.60 5.72
CA ARG A 32 0.67 1.29 6.98
C ARG A 32 -0.09 2.60 6.74
N LEU A 33 0.37 3.40 5.79
CA LEU A 33 -0.29 4.66 5.43
C LEU A 33 -1.70 4.41 4.90
N THR A 34 -1.86 3.37 4.10
CA THR A 34 -3.15 3.05 3.46
C THR A 34 -4.16 2.50 4.47
N LEU A 35 -3.73 1.62 5.37
CA LEU A 35 -4.62 0.90 6.27
C LEU A 35 -4.75 1.55 7.66
N GLY A 36 -3.72 2.24 8.12
CA GLY A 36 -3.65 2.71 9.49
C GLY A 36 -3.54 1.59 10.53
N ASP A 37 -3.11 0.40 10.11
CA ASP A 37 -3.02 -0.82 10.92
C ASP A 37 -1.70 -1.53 10.61
N ALA A 38 -0.75 -1.49 11.56
CA ALA A 38 0.59 -2.05 11.33
C ALA A 38 0.60 -3.58 11.29
N ALA A 39 -0.22 -4.22 12.10
CA ALA A 39 -0.27 -5.68 12.13
C ALA A 39 -0.79 -6.21 10.79
N MET A 40 -1.86 -5.63 10.28
CA MET A 40 -2.41 -6.01 8.99
C MET A 40 -1.48 -5.62 7.84
N ALA A 41 -0.79 -4.47 7.94
CA ALA A 41 0.20 -4.09 6.94
C ALA A 41 1.31 -5.15 6.82
N GLN A 42 1.80 -5.67 7.94
CA GLN A 42 2.79 -6.76 7.93
C GLN A 42 2.24 -8.01 7.25
N ASP A 43 1.01 -8.38 7.55
CA ASP A 43 0.37 -9.57 6.94
C ASP A 43 0.24 -9.41 5.43
N ILE A 44 -0.14 -8.22 4.97
CA ILE A 44 -0.27 -7.92 3.53
C ILE A 44 1.09 -7.96 2.84
N VAL A 45 2.12 -7.42 3.46
CA VAL A 45 3.48 -7.46 2.90
C VAL A 45 3.97 -8.91 2.79
N GLN A 46 3.75 -9.74 3.82
CA GLN A 46 4.07 -11.16 3.76
C GLN A 46 3.35 -11.87 2.63
N GLU A 47 2.04 -11.66 2.52
CA GLU A 47 1.25 -12.26 1.45
C GLU A 47 1.72 -11.81 0.06
N THR A 48 2.11 -10.54 -0.07
CA THR A 48 2.66 -10.00 -1.31
C THR A 48 3.92 -10.76 -1.73
N PHE A 49 4.85 -10.97 -0.80
CA PHE A 49 6.07 -11.71 -1.10
C PHE A 49 5.83 -13.20 -1.35
N LEU A 50 4.86 -13.82 -0.67
CA LEU A 50 4.46 -15.20 -0.95
C LEU A 50 3.93 -15.33 -2.38
N ARG A 51 3.13 -14.39 -2.84
CA ARG A 51 2.65 -14.35 -4.23
C ARG A 51 3.79 -14.13 -5.21
N ALA A 52 4.73 -13.26 -4.88
CA ALA A 52 5.92 -13.03 -5.69
C ALA A 52 6.75 -14.29 -5.84
N TRP A 53 6.93 -15.02 -4.74
CA TRP A 53 7.66 -16.29 -4.74
C TRP A 53 7.02 -17.31 -5.68
N LYS A 54 5.71 -17.48 -5.60
CA LYS A 54 4.95 -18.40 -6.45
C LYS A 54 4.95 -18.00 -7.92
N LYS A 55 4.86 -16.70 -8.19
CA LYS A 55 4.79 -16.17 -9.56
C LYS A 55 6.09 -16.39 -10.33
N GLY A 56 7.21 -15.95 -9.76
CA GLY A 56 8.52 -15.99 -10.44
C GLY A 56 8.57 -15.18 -11.73
N GLY A 57 9.72 -15.22 -12.39
CA GLY A 57 9.89 -14.67 -13.74
C GLY A 57 9.80 -13.15 -13.85
N PHE A 58 10.14 -12.42 -12.79
CA PHE A 58 10.12 -10.95 -12.81
C PHE A 58 11.25 -10.37 -13.65
N ARG A 59 10.91 -9.35 -14.44
CA ARG A 59 11.89 -8.42 -14.97
C ARG A 59 12.18 -7.37 -13.93
N ARG A 60 13.45 -7.00 -13.76
CA ARG A 60 13.85 -6.01 -12.74
C ARG A 60 13.13 -4.68 -12.89
N GLU A 61 12.82 -4.26 -14.12
CA GLU A 61 12.13 -3.00 -14.37
C GLU A 61 10.67 -3.00 -13.90
N SER A 62 10.03 -4.16 -13.79
CA SER A 62 8.61 -4.27 -13.46
C SER A 62 8.32 -4.87 -12.08
N GLU A 63 9.33 -5.33 -11.37
CA GLU A 63 9.13 -6.01 -10.09
C GLU A 63 8.54 -5.10 -9.01
N LYS A 64 9.02 -3.86 -8.90
CA LYS A 64 8.52 -2.88 -7.94
C LYS A 64 7.04 -2.56 -8.20
N ALA A 65 6.70 -2.26 -9.44
CA ALA A 65 5.33 -1.94 -9.84
C ALA A 65 4.37 -3.11 -9.56
N TRP A 66 4.81 -4.32 -9.83
CA TRP A 66 4.02 -5.52 -9.56
C TRP A 66 3.77 -5.71 -8.07
N LEU A 67 4.82 -5.59 -7.25
CA LEU A 67 4.72 -5.71 -5.79
C LEU A 67 3.77 -4.67 -5.21
N ILE A 68 3.88 -3.42 -5.62
CA ILE A 68 3.00 -2.34 -5.18
C ILE A 68 1.56 -2.62 -5.59
N ARG A 69 1.33 -3.09 -6.82
CA ARG A 69 0.00 -3.43 -7.32
C ARG A 69 -0.65 -4.52 -6.46
N VAL A 70 0.08 -5.60 -6.19
CA VAL A 70 -0.45 -6.70 -5.36
C VAL A 70 -0.75 -6.21 -3.94
N ALA A 71 0.17 -5.48 -3.32
CA ALA A 71 -0.01 -4.95 -1.99
C ALA A 71 -1.22 -4.01 -1.91
N MET A 72 -1.38 -3.11 -2.88
CA MET A 72 -2.52 -2.17 -2.92
C MET A 72 -3.86 -2.87 -3.16
N ASN A 73 -3.87 -3.90 -4.00
CA ASN A 73 -5.08 -4.71 -4.20
C ASN A 73 -5.46 -5.48 -2.94
N LEU A 74 -4.49 -6.02 -2.21
CA LEU A 74 -4.72 -6.68 -0.93
C LEU A 74 -5.24 -5.69 0.12
N CYS A 75 -4.69 -4.48 0.16
CA CYS A 75 -5.19 -3.42 1.03
C CYS A 75 -6.65 -3.07 0.72
N HIS A 76 -6.98 -2.96 -0.56
CA HIS A 76 -8.34 -2.68 -1.01
C HIS A 76 -9.31 -3.80 -0.59
N ASP A 77 -8.93 -5.05 -0.82
CA ASP A 77 -9.75 -6.21 -0.45
C ASP A 77 -9.97 -6.27 1.06
N TYR A 78 -8.92 -6.04 1.84
CA TYR A 78 -8.99 -6.00 3.29
C TYR A 78 -9.89 -4.85 3.77
N HIS A 79 -9.74 -3.66 3.22
CA HIS A 79 -10.54 -2.50 3.57
C HIS A 79 -12.03 -2.77 3.29
N ARG A 80 -12.35 -3.32 2.13
CA ARG A 80 -13.72 -3.68 1.76
C ARG A 80 -14.31 -4.74 2.70
N SER A 81 -13.55 -5.79 3.02
CA SER A 81 -13.93 -6.84 3.95
C SER A 81 -14.17 -6.29 5.36
N ARG A 82 -13.28 -5.43 5.83
CA ARG A 82 -13.37 -4.79 7.13
C ARG A 82 -14.61 -3.88 7.23
N TRP A 83 -14.92 -3.15 6.16
CA TRP A 83 -16.09 -2.28 6.12
C TRP A 83 -17.38 -3.07 6.38
N TRP A 84 -17.54 -4.24 5.77
CA TRP A 84 -18.69 -5.12 5.99
C TRP A 84 -18.76 -5.66 7.42
N LYS A 85 -17.62 -5.90 8.05
CA LYS A 85 -17.55 -6.41 9.42
C LYS A 85 -17.77 -5.31 10.47
N HIS A 86 -17.46 -4.08 10.14
CA HIS A 86 -17.48 -2.95 11.08
C HIS A 86 -18.81 -2.22 11.20
N ILE A 87 -19.82 -2.63 10.47
CA ILE A 87 -21.19 -2.17 10.74
C ILE A 87 -21.60 -2.57 12.18
N ASP A 88 -20.96 -3.58 12.75
CA ASP A 88 -21.30 -4.14 14.07
C ASP A 88 -20.31 -3.90 15.20
N SER A 89 -19.12 -3.37 14.96
CA SER A 89 -18.17 -3.13 16.05
C SER A 89 -17.21 -1.98 15.74
N LYS A 90 -17.29 -0.92 16.56
CA LYS A 90 -16.28 0.12 16.59
C LYS A 90 -15.04 -0.47 17.27
N VAL A 91 -14.14 -1.06 16.49
CA VAL A 91 -12.80 -1.41 16.99
C VAL A 91 -12.00 -0.11 17.04
N PRO A 92 -11.43 0.28 18.21
CA PRO A 92 -10.52 1.39 18.26
C PRO A 92 -9.40 1.15 17.26
N VAL A 93 -9.06 2.17 16.49
CA VAL A 93 -7.82 2.16 15.73
C VAL A 93 -6.72 2.02 16.75
N ASP A 94 -6.16 0.82 16.87
CA ASP A 94 -5.01 0.59 17.71
C ASP A 94 -3.92 1.57 17.25
N GLU A 95 -3.52 2.45 18.17
CA GLU A 95 -2.42 3.35 17.93
C GLU A 95 -1.20 2.52 17.61
N VAL A 96 -0.91 2.44 16.32
CA VAL A 96 0.32 1.84 15.87
C VAL A 96 1.45 2.74 16.34
N ARG A 97 2.17 2.27 17.34
CA ARG A 97 3.43 2.90 17.76
C ARG A 97 4.49 2.61 16.69
N ILE A 98 4.43 3.32 15.62
CA ILE A 98 5.60 3.60 14.80
C ILE A 98 6.45 4.55 15.66
N SER A 99 7.79 4.39 15.61
CA SER A 99 8.70 5.40 16.13
C SER A 99 8.08 6.77 15.95
N GLU A 100 7.86 7.51 17.03
CA GLU A 100 7.05 8.72 17.05
C GLU A 100 7.42 9.62 15.88
N PRO A 101 6.53 9.80 14.87
CA PRO A 101 6.80 10.74 13.80
C PRO A 101 6.81 12.16 14.36
N ASP A 102 7.56 13.04 13.71
CA ASP A 102 7.56 14.47 13.96
C ASP A 102 6.10 14.96 14.03
N PRO A 103 5.76 15.90 14.96
CA PRO A 103 4.40 16.45 15.05
C PRO A 103 3.83 16.96 13.72
N ALA A 104 4.66 17.52 12.84
CA ALA A 104 4.23 17.93 11.50
C ALA A 104 3.84 16.72 10.65
N ASP A 105 4.60 15.63 10.72
CA ASP A 105 4.32 14.39 9.99
C ASP A 105 3.05 13.72 10.52
N ARG A 106 2.79 13.79 11.83
CA ARG A 106 1.55 13.26 12.41
C ARG A 106 0.32 13.94 11.85
N GLN A 107 0.35 15.25 11.67
CA GLN A 107 -0.78 15.99 11.11
C GLN A 107 -1.07 15.52 9.70
N ILE A 108 -0.05 15.39 8.87
CA ILE A 108 -0.18 14.91 7.48
C ILE A 108 -0.73 13.49 7.47
N LEU A 109 -0.19 12.59 8.29
CA LEU A 109 -0.64 11.21 8.38
C LEU A 109 -2.10 11.12 8.81
N THR A 110 -2.52 11.93 9.78
CA THR A 110 -3.90 11.99 10.24
C THR A 110 -4.82 12.43 9.11
N LEU A 111 -4.45 13.49 8.38
CA LEU A 111 -5.22 14.01 7.25
C LEU A 111 -5.33 12.99 6.12
N VAL A 112 -4.25 12.29 5.82
CA VAL A 112 -4.25 11.24 4.79
C VAL A 112 -5.17 10.09 5.20
N ASN A 113 -5.16 9.68 6.47
CA ASN A 113 -6.04 8.64 6.99
C ASN A 113 -7.53 9.03 6.95
N GLU A 114 -7.85 10.30 6.98
CA GLU A 114 -9.23 10.80 6.89
C GLU A 114 -9.75 10.85 5.45
N LEU A 115 -8.88 10.76 4.46
CA LEU A 115 -9.29 10.71 3.06
C LEU A 115 -10.09 9.43 2.76
N PRO A 116 -11.08 9.50 1.86
CA PRO A 116 -11.69 8.29 1.33
C PRO A 116 -10.62 7.32 0.82
N PHE A 117 -10.85 6.03 0.97
CA PHE A 117 -9.82 5.01 0.75
C PHE A 117 -9.13 5.14 -0.63
N ARG A 118 -9.91 5.32 -1.70
CA ARG A 118 -9.36 5.46 -3.05
C ARG A 118 -8.48 6.71 -3.21
N GLU A 119 -8.94 7.83 -2.69
CA GLU A 119 -8.15 9.08 -2.70
C GLU A 119 -6.88 8.93 -1.89
N ARG A 120 -6.95 8.23 -0.76
CA ARG A 120 -5.80 7.90 0.08
C ARG A 120 -4.75 7.10 -0.69
N GLN A 121 -5.17 6.05 -1.40
CA GLN A 121 -4.27 5.25 -2.22
C GLN A 121 -3.58 6.11 -3.29
N ILE A 122 -4.34 6.94 -3.99
CA ILE A 122 -3.83 7.81 -5.04
C ILE A 122 -2.77 8.77 -4.50
N VAL A 123 -3.05 9.43 -3.38
CA VAL A 123 -2.12 10.36 -2.73
C VAL A 123 -0.83 9.67 -2.30
N ILE A 124 -0.94 8.51 -1.70
CA ILE A 124 0.23 7.74 -1.25
C ILE A 124 1.11 7.34 -2.44
N LEU A 125 0.51 6.83 -3.49
CA LEU A 125 1.25 6.40 -4.67
C LEU A 125 1.88 7.58 -5.42
N TYR A 126 1.20 8.70 -5.48
CA TYR A 126 1.69 9.88 -6.18
C TYR A 126 2.81 10.58 -5.40
N PHE A 127 2.58 10.92 -4.13
CA PHE A 127 3.51 11.75 -3.35
C PHE A 127 4.63 10.95 -2.70
N TRP A 128 4.36 9.76 -2.18
CA TRP A 128 5.37 8.94 -1.49
C TRP A 128 6.14 8.02 -2.44
N ASN A 129 5.54 7.65 -3.57
CA ASN A 129 6.14 6.69 -4.50
C ASN A 129 6.48 7.26 -5.87
N GLY A 130 6.16 8.52 -6.12
CA GLY A 130 6.51 9.20 -7.36
C GLY A 130 5.91 8.55 -8.61
N MET A 131 4.77 7.87 -8.48
CA MET A 131 4.13 7.20 -9.60
C MET A 131 3.41 8.19 -10.50
N THR A 132 3.40 7.92 -11.80
CA THR A 132 2.64 8.69 -12.78
C THR A 132 1.14 8.38 -12.65
N LEU A 133 0.29 9.24 -13.20
CA LEU A 133 -1.15 9.01 -13.20
C LEU A 133 -1.53 7.70 -13.90
N ASP A 134 -0.85 7.37 -15.00
CA ASP A 134 -1.08 6.11 -15.72
C ASP A 134 -0.67 4.89 -14.87
N GLU A 135 0.48 4.96 -14.20
CA GLU A 135 0.94 3.89 -13.31
C GLU A 135 -0.03 3.68 -12.14
N ILE A 136 -0.52 4.77 -11.53
CA ILE A 136 -1.50 4.70 -10.46
C ILE A 136 -2.81 4.09 -10.98
N ALA A 137 -3.27 4.51 -12.15
CA ALA A 137 -4.49 3.99 -12.76
C ALA A 137 -4.41 2.47 -12.96
N GLN A 138 -3.29 1.96 -13.45
CA GLN A 138 -3.05 0.53 -13.59
C GLN A 138 -3.03 -0.16 -12.24
N THR A 139 -2.40 0.45 -11.24
CA THR A 139 -2.26 -0.13 -9.90
C THR A 139 -3.61 -0.26 -9.18
N VAL A 140 -4.44 0.78 -9.22
CA VAL A 140 -5.72 0.79 -8.51
C VAL A 140 -6.92 0.33 -9.37
N GLY A 141 -6.66 -0.03 -10.63
CA GLY A 141 -7.70 -0.61 -11.49
C GLY A 141 -8.70 0.39 -12.02
N THR A 142 -8.24 1.56 -12.45
CA THR A 142 -9.08 2.61 -13.02
C THR A 142 -8.40 3.25 -14.24
N ASN A 143 -8.88 4.43 -14.67
CA ASN A 143 -8.28 5.17 -15.78
C ASN A 143 -7.60 6.47 -15.28
N ARG A 144 -6.77 7.04 -16.13
CA ARG A 144 -6.01 8.24 -15.82
C ARG A 144 -6.90 9.42 -15.39
N SER A 145 -8.02 9.62 -16.07
CA SER A 145 -8.94 10.72 -15.76
C SER A 145 -9.53 10.60 -14.35
N ALA A 146 -9.88 9.37 -13.94
CA ALA A 146 -10.38 9.11 -12.59
C ALA A 146 -9.31 9.37 -11.53
N VAL A 147 -8.07 8.98 -11.80
CA VAL A 147 -6.93 9.26 -10.91
C VAL A 147 -6.71 10.76 -10.78
N PHE A 148 -6.72 11.48 -11.89
CA PHE A 148 -6.56 12.95 -11.90
C PHE A 148 -7.65 13.62 -11.04
N ARG A 149 -8.92 13.24 -11.23
CA ARG A 149 -10.02 13.79 -10.45
C ARG A 149 -9.89 13.46 -8.96
N GLY A 150 -9.50 12.21 -8.64
CA GLY A 150 -9.28 11.78 -7.26
C GLY A 150 -8.16 12.56 -6.60
N LEU A 151 -7.07 12.77 -7.32
CA LEU A 151 -5.92 13.54 -6.83
C LEU A 151 -6.30 15.01 -6.57
N GLU A 152 -7.06 15.63 -7.48
CA GLU A 152 -7.50 17.00 -7.31
C GLU A 152 -8.46 17.15 -6.12
N LYS A 153 -9.38 16.22 -5.93
CA LYS A 153 -10.26 16.19 -4.75
C LYS A 153 -9.47 16.03 -3.46
N ALA A 154 -8.51 15.13 -3.45
CA ALA A 154 -7.66 14.90 -2.29
C ALA A 154 -6.85 16.14 -1.94
N LYS A 155 -6.25 16.80 -2.93
CA LYS A 155 -5.52 18.06 -2.72
C LYS A 155 -6.40 19.15 -2.12
N LYS A 156 -7.63 19.29 -2.59
CA LYS A 156 -8.58 20.25 -2.04
C LYS A 156 -8.93 19.97 -0.60
N ARG A 157 -9.19 18.70 -0.26
CA ARG A 157 -9.48 18.29 1.13
C ARG A 157 -8.31 18.58 2.05
N LEU A 158 -7.10 18.20 1.63
CA LEU A 158 -5.88 18.42 2.40
C LEU A 158 -5.59 19.91 2.58
N LYS A 159 -5.77 20.71 1.53
CA LYS A 159 -5.58 22.16 1.59
C LYS A 159 -6.57 22.82 2.55
N LEU A 160 -7.85 22.46 2.47
CA LEU A 160 -8.89 23.01 3.34
C LEU A 160 -8.62 22.70 4.81
N GLU A 161 -8.21 21.47 5.12
CA GLU A 161 -7.89 21.07 6.48
C GLU A 161 -6.65 21.80 7.02
N LEU A 162 -5.64 21.95 6.19
CA LEU A 162 -4.41 22.66 6.57
C LEU A 162 -4.65 24.17 6.74
N GLU A 163 -5.53 24.79 5.94
CA GLU A 163 -5.87 26.21 6.01
C GLU A 163 -6.95 26.50 7.06
N GLY A 164 -7.83 25.53 7.35
CA GLY A 164 -8.95 25.68 8.27
C GLY A 164 -8.64 25.37 9.73
N GLY A 165 -7.42 24.89 10.00
CA GLY A 165 -6.96 24.58 11.34
C GLY A 165 -6.12 25.72 11.97
#